data_df7cda6b05230a7790408f261ba1c7b0
#
_entry.id   df7cda6b05230a7790408f261ba1c7b0
#
_cell.length_a   1.000
_cell.length_b   1.000
_cell.length_c   1.000
_cell.angle_alpha   90.00
_cell.angle_beta   90.00
_cell.angle_gamma   90.00
#
_symmetry.space_group_name_H-M   'P 1'
#
loop_
_entity.id
_entity.type
_entity.pdbx_description
1 polymer ?
#
loop_
_entity_poly.entity_id
_entity_poly.type
_entity_poly.pdbx_seq_one_letter_code
_entity_poly.pdbx_strand_id
1 'polypeptide(L)'
;MKRWISAALVLLLAPIFIPTSVSAQEEACFEETGFCISGRIREYWEANGGLGVFGLPITAQTSETIEDKTVEVQWFERVRLELHSDQAAPYDVLLGRLGVEQLQLEGRSLESFPASEAQENCRFFSETNQNICGAFLNAWRSYRLELDSEEGKSEAESLALFGLPISPVITENIEGTDYEVQYFERARFELHPEIGPDTVLFGLLGREVYTALTTPSEPEPLYEEPEYIPELPPTSFYYCKDDPDNYDKAPNYPVKIAHIDKRAEIVYLQNMTGRPVDLTGWRMCSYKGDQEHLGIGGVLGPWEGREFPNIQGENIWSNNSTDEGGLYNANGQLVSYWPDPK
;
A
#
# COMPACT_ATOMS: atom_id res chain seq x y z
N MET A 1 28.26 92.22 -23.97
CA MET A 1 28.52 90.93 -23.28
C MET A 1 27.21 90.38 -22.70
N LYS A 2 26.59 89.43 -23.41
CA LYS A 2 25.34 88.81 -22.96
C LYS A 2 25.67 87.44 -22.32
N ARG A 3 25.46 87.26 -21.06
CA ARG A 3 25.62 86.01 -20.34
C ARG A 3 24.31 85.17 -20.54
N TRP A 4 24.48 83.95 -21.10
CA TRP A 4 23.43 82.95 -21.17
C TRP A 4 23.53 82.11 -19.94
N ILE A 5 22.44 82.02 -19.16
CA ILE A 5 22.29 81.12 -18.03
C ILE A 5 21.53 79.89 -18.58
N SER A 6 22.22 78.77 -18.65
CA SER A 6 21.63 77.50 -18.98
C SER A 6 21.02 76.90 -17.72
N ALA A 7 19.71 76.77 -17.66
CA ALA A 7 19.01 76.06 -16.61
C ALA A 7 19.01 74.56 -16.95
N ALA A 8 19.69 73.76 -16.17
CA ALA A 8 19.66 72.28 -16.24
C ALA A 8 18.39 71.76 -15.56
N LEU A 9 17.49 71.17 -16.33
CA LEU A 9 16.27 70.50 -15.83
C LEU A 9 16.64 69.10 -15.34
N VAL A 10 16.71 68.90 -14.03
CA VAL A 10 16.91 67.61 -13.40
C VAL A 10 15.56 66.85 -13.38
N LEU A 11 15.40 65.88 -14.26
CA LEU A 11 14.23 64.98 -14.23
C LEU A 11 14.45 63.94 -13.11
N LEU A 12 13.69 64.08 -12.03
CA LEU A 12 13.57 63.09 -10.95
C LEU A 12 12.69 61.92 -11.45
N LEU A 13 13.29 60.82 -11.87
CA LEU A 13 12.60 59.56 -12.11
C LEU A 13 12.24 58.92 -10.76
N ALA A 14 11.00 59.05 -10.34
CA ALA A 14 10.49 58.29 -9.20
C ALA A 14 10.33 56.80 -9.62
N PRO A 15 10.76 55.80 -8.81
CA PRO A 15 10.55 54.41 -9.11
C PRO A 15 9.01 54.11 -9.03
N ILE A 16 8.46 53.65 -10.13
CA ILE A 16 7.06 53.12 -10.14
C ILE A 16 7.13 51.75 -9.48
N PHE A 17 6.70 51.65 -8.23
CA PHE A 17 6.38 50.39 -7.59
C PHE A 17 5.10 49.88 -8.24
N ILE A 18 5.24 48.88 -9.14
CA ILE A 18 4.12 48.09 -9.63
C ILE A 18 3.86 47.06 -8.53
N PRO A 19 2.73 47.10 -7.83
CA PRO A 19 2.37 46.01 -6.92
C PRO A 19 2.20 44.74 -7.77
N THR A 20 3.06 43.77 -7.59
CA THR A 20 2.78 42.42 -8.05
C THR A 20 1.58 41.93 -7.25
N SER A 21 0.40 41.96 -7.84
CA SER A 21 -0.76 41.26 -7.34
C SER A 21 -0.40 39.75 -7.35
N VAL A 22 -0.08 39.23 -6.17
CA VAL A 22 -0.15 37.79 -5.94
C VAL A 22 -1.62 37.44 -6.16
N SER A 23 -1.94 36.85 -7.29
CA SER A 23 -3.26 36.25 -7.51
C SER A 23 -3.45 35.23 -6.40
N ALA A 24 -4.35 35.51 -5.47
CA ALA A 24 -4.83 34.49 -4.58
C ALA A 24 -5.38 33.38 -5.48
N GLN A 25 -4.79 32.20 -5.45
CA GLN A 25 -5.33 31.05 -6.16
C GLN A 25 -6.75 30.85 -5.61
N GLU A 26 -7.74 30.92 -6.49
CA GLU A 26 -9.12 30.68 -6.09
C GLU A 26 -9.22 29.27 -5.52
N GLU A 27 -9.70 29.17 -4.29
CA GLU A 27 -9.96 27.89 -3.62
C GLU A 27 -11.40 27.45 -3.89
N ALA A 28 -11.62 26.16 -4.05
CA ALA A 28 -12.94 25.54 -4.04
C ALA A 28 -13.07 24.73 -2.76
N CYS A 29 -13.99 25.13 -1.87
CA CYS A 29 -14.18 24.50 -0.56
C CYS A 29 -15.47 23.67 -0.54
N PHE A 30 -15.45 22.55 0.17
CA PHE A 30 -16.54 21.60 0.29
C PHE A 30 -17.03 21.56 1.74
N GLU A 31 -18.27 21.93 1.96
CA GLU A 31 -18.86 21.97 3.30
C GLU A 31 -18.97 20.59 3.93
N GLU A 32 -19.15 19.54 3.10
CA GLU A 32 -19.32 18.16 3.52
C GLU A 32 -18.08 17.60 4.23
N THR A 33 -16.90 18.03 3.83
CA THR A 33 -15.62 17.55 4.38
C THR A 33 -14.84 18.63 5.12
N GLY A 34 -15.19 19.91 4.89
CA GLY A 34 -14.47 21.06 5.44
C GLY A 34 -13.13 21.33 4.77
N PHE A 35 -12.79 20.65 3.70
CA PHE A 35 -11.53 20.84 2.98
C PHE A 35 -11.72 21.61 1.68
N CYS A 36 -10.64 22.29 1.28
CA CYS A 36 -10.59 23.08 0.04
C CYS A 36 -9.56 22.47 -0.92
N ILE A 37 -9.79 22.66 -2.21
CA ILE A 37 -8.81 22.35 -3.26
C ILE A 37 -8.40 23.67 -3.92
N SER A 38 -7.14 23.76 -4.35
CA SER A 38 -6.60 24.97 -4.96
C SER A 38 -5.51 24.65 -6.00
N GLY A 39 -5.12 25.65 -6.77
CA GLY A 39 -4.02 25.58 -7.70
C GLY A 39 -4.14 24.43 -8.70
N ARG A 40 -3.00 23.77 -8.96
CA ARG A 40 -2.90 22.73 -9.99
C ARG A 40 -3.74 21.49 -9.65
N ILE A 41 -3.86 21.13 -8.39
CA ILE A 41 -4.73 20.02 -7.93
C ILE A 41 -6.19 20.30 -8.28
N ARG A 42 -6.68 21.55 -8.04
CA ARG A 42 -8.03 21.95 -8.39
C ARG A 42 -8.27 21.89 -9.89
N GLU A 43 -7.37 22.47 -10.69
CA GLU A 43 -7.47 22.45 -12.15
C GLU A 43 -7.56 21.02 -12.68
N TYR A 44 -6.72 20.13 -12.14
CA TYR A 44 -6.70 18.73 -12.54
C TYR A 44 -7.98 18.01 -12.16
N TRP A 45 -8.48 18.20 -10.93
CA TRP A 45 -9.72 17.63 -10.45
C TRP A 45 -10.92 18.07 -11.31
N GLU A 46 -11.05 19.39 -11.59
CA GLU A 46 -12.12 19.93 -12.40
C GLU A 46 -12.08 19.41 -13.85
N ALA A 47 -10.90 19.30 -14.45
CA ALA A 47 -10.72 18.86 -15.83
C ALA A 47 -10.99 17.35 -16.03
N ASN A 48 -10.81 16.52 -15.00
CA ASN A 48 -10.76 15.07 -15.13
C ASN A 48 -11.93 14.34 -14.42
N GLY A 49 -13.08 14.97 -14.31
CA GLY A 49 -14.32 14.33 -13.85
C GLY A 49 -14.71 14.59 -12.40
N GLY A 50 -13.92 15.34 -11.65
CA GLY A 50 -14.27 15.93 -10.37
C GLY A 50 -14.85 14.93 -9.36
N LEU A 51 -15.97 15.30 -8.76
CA LEU A 51 -16.66 14.52 -7.74
C LEU A 51 -16.96 13.07 -8.17
N GLY A 52 -17.36 12.87 -9.43
CA GLY A 52 -17.76 11.55 -9.93
C GLY A 52 -16.60 10.56 -9.99
N VAL A 53 -15.40 11.05 -10.32
CA VAL A 53 -14.19 10.24 -10.49
C VAL A 53 -13.35 10.19 -9.22
N PHE A 54 -13.04 11.34 -8.64
CA PHE A 54 -12.09 11.45 -7.53
C PHE A 54 -12.76 11.49 -6.16
N GLY A 55 -14.03 11.89 -6.08
CA GLY A 55 -14.72 12.14 -4.83
C GLY A 55 -14.39 13.52 -4.24
N LEU A 56 -14.82 13.73 -3.00
CA LEU A 56 -14.52 14.93 -2.21
C LEU A 56 -13.10 14.87 -1.65
N PRO A 57 -12.42 16.03 -1.45
CA PRO A 57 -11.17 16.04 -0.70
C PRO A 57 -11.40 15.63 0.75
N ILE A 58 -10.55 14.77 1.29
CA ILE A 58 -10.61 14.31 2.68
C ILE A 58 -9.43 14.82 3.53
N THR A 59 -8.51 15.56 2.92
CA THR A 59 -7.41 16.26 3.60
C THR A 59 -7.19 17.63 2.98
N ALA A 60 -6.44 18.49 3.69
CA ALA A 60 -5.75 19.61 3.05
C ALA A 60 -4.60 19.07 2.16
N GLN A 61 -4.08 19.90 1.26
CA GLN A 61 -2.84 19.61 0.54
C GLN A 61 -1.67 19.60 1.53
N THR A 62 -0.82 18.59 1.44
CA THR A 62 0.32 18.37 2.35
C THR A 62 1.48 17.70 1.63
N SER A 63 2.68 17.77 2.22
CA SER A 63 3.86 17.07 1.70
C SER A 63 3.97 15.69 2.31
N GLU A 64 4.13 14.66 1.48
CA GLU A 64 4.36 13.28 1.90
C GLU A 64 5.62 12.72 1.23
N THR A 65 6.20 11.68 1.83
CA THR A 65 7.30 10.94 1.20
C THR A 65 6.75 9.72 0.48
N ILE A 66 6.89 9.70 -0.84
CA ILE A 66 6.46 8.62 -1.73
C ILE A 66 7.70 8.15 -2.50
N GLU A 67 8.05 6.86 -2.41
CA GLU A 67 9.21 6.28 -3.09
C GLU A 67 10.50 7.12 -2.89
N ASP A 68 10.79 7.47 -1.62
CA ASP A 68 11.94 8.29 -1.21
C ASP A 68 11.98 9.73 -1.76
N LYS A 69 10.88 10.22 -2.33
CA LYS A 69 10.73 11.60 -2.78
C LYS A 69 9.68 12.33 -1.95
N THR A 70 9.94 13.59 -1.64
CA THR A 70 8.92 14.47 -1.05
C THR A 70 8.03 15.00 -2.17
N VAL A 71 6.74 14.73 -2.09
CA VAL A 71 5.72 15.08 -3.08
C VAL A 71 4.58 15.81 -2.38
N GLU A 72 4.08 16.88 -2.97
CA GLU A 72 2.85 17.54 -2.52
C GLU A 72 1.66 16.68 -2.94
N VAL A 73 0.81 16.32 -1.97
CA VAL A 73 -0.34 15.45 -2.21
C VAL A 73 -1.62 16.03 -1.63
N GLN A 74 -2.74 15.57 -2.17
CA GLN A 74 -4.04 15.75 -1.54
C GLN A 74 -4.86 14.47 -1.69
N TRP A 75 -5.42 14.01 -0.56
CA TRP A 75 -6.27 12.82 -0.54
C TRP A 75 -7.71 13.20 -0.81
N PHE A 76 -8.34 12.38 -1.62
CA PHE A 76 -9.75 12.42 -1.97
C PHE A 76 -10.40 11.09 -1.56
N GLU A 77 -11.71 11.00 -1.58
CA GLU A 77 -12.42 9.77 -1.19
C GLU A 77 -11.97 8.53 -1.98
N ARG A 78 -11.61 8.70 -3.25
CA ARG A 78 -11.27 7.58 -4.16
C ARG A 78 -9.81 7.51 -4.56
N VAL A 79 -9.08 8.62 -4.49
CA VAL A 79 -7.71 8.73 -5.02
C VAL A 79 -6.83 9.58 -4.10
N ARG A 80 -5.51 9.45 -4.28
CA ARG A 80 -4.52 10.44 -3.86
C ARG A 80 -3.99 11.13 -5.11
N LEU A 81 -4.12 12.45 -5.20
CA LEU A 81 -3.49 13.25 -6.25
C LEU A 81 -2.12 13.72 -5.77
N GLU A 82 -1.10 13.55 -6.62
CA GLU A 82 0.31 13.79 -6.34
C GLU A 82 0.86 14.82 -7.32
N LEU A 83 1.40 15.94 -6.81
CA LEU A 83 1.96 17.01 -7.64
C LEU A 83 3.46 16.79 -7.87
N HIS A 84 3.82 16.35 -9.05
CA HIS A 84 5.17 16.10 -9.51
C HIS A 84 5.71 17.31 -10.28
N SER A 85 6.18 18.32 -9.55
CA SER A 85 6.63 19.60 -10.12
C SER A 85 7.85 19.51 -11.04
N ASP A 86 8.50 18.35 -11.09
CA ASP A 86 9.59 18.01 -12.01
C ASP A 86 9.10 17.52 -13.38
N GLN A 87 7.80 17.30 -13.53
CA GLN A 87 7.15 16.91 -14.77
C GLN A 87 6.43 18.09 -15.42
N ALA A 88 6.27 18.03 -16.74
CA ALA A 88 5.47 19.01 -17.47
C ALA A 88 4.00 18.58 -17.53
N ALA A 89 3.07 19.55 -17.53
CA ALA A 89 1.66 19.25 -17.76
C ALA A 89 1.47 18.52 -19.13
N PRO A 90 0.55 17.55 -19.20
CA PRO A 90 -0.45 17.15 -18.22
C PRO A 90 0.04 16.11 -17.19
N TYR A 91 1.31 15.72 -17.20
CA TYR A 91 1.91 14.67 -16.38
C TYR A 91 2.45 15.17 -15.04
N ASP A 92 2.23 16.43 -14.71
CA ASP A 92 2.63 17.08 -13.48
C ASP A 92 1.73 16.73 -12.28
N VAL A 93 0.57 16.11 -12.53
CA VAL A 93 -0.30 15.54 -11.51
C VAL A 93 -0.50 14.06 -11.81
N LEU A 94 -0.17 13.21 -10.87
CA LEU A 94 -0.34 11.76 -10.97
C LEU A 94 -1.31 11.26 -9.91
N LEU A 95 -1.84 10.05 -10.13
CA LEU A 95 -2.67 9.35 -9.16
C LEU A 95 -1.84 8.31 -8.42
N GLY A 96 -1.96 8.26 -7.10
CA GLY A 96 -1.39 7.22 -6.26
C GLY A 96 -1.88 5.83 -6.66
N ARG A 97 -1.04 4.81 -6.44
CA ARG A 97 -1.36 3.41 -6.78
C ARG A 97 -2.17 2.75 -5.67
N LEU A 98 -3.32 3.36 -5.32
CA LEU A 98 -4.10 2.98 -4.15
C LEU A 98 -4.68 1.57 -4.21
N GLY A 99 -4.93 1.01 -5.40
CA GLY A 99 -5.35 -0.39 -5.51
C GLY A 99 -4.23 -1.36 -5.11
N VAL A 100 -2.97 -1.05 -5.46
CA VAL A 100 -1.81 -1.81 -5.01
C VAL A 100 -1.59 -1.61 -3.50
N GLU A 101 -1.64 -0.37 -3.03
CA GLU A 101 -1.43 -0.03 -1.62
C GLU A 101 -2.49 -0.71 -0.72
N GLN A 102 -3.77 -0.73 -1.14
CA GLN A 102 -4.84 -1.42 -0.42
C GLN A 102 -4.57 -2.93 -0.29
N LEU A 103 -4.24 -3.59 -1.40
CA LEU A 103 -3.92 -5.02 -1.36
C LEU A 103 -2.71 -5.32 -0.47
N GLN A 104 -1.70 -4.46 -0.49
CA GLN A 104 -0.54 -4.58 0.40
C GLN A 104 -0.91 -4.42 1.87
N LEU A 105 -1.76 -3.44 2.22
CA LEU A 105 -2.27 -3.24 3.58
C LEU A 105 -3.07 -4.45 4.08
N GLU A 106 -3.76 -5.14 3.18
CA GLU A 106 -4.49 -6.39 3.47
C GLU A 106 -3.57 -7.63 3.49
N GLY A 107 -2.26 -7.48 3.25
CA GLY A 107 -1.33 -8.60 3.16
C GLY A 107 -1.53 -9.48 1.92
N ARG A 108 -2.14 -8.97 0.89
CA ARG A 108 -2.43 -9.68 -0.37
C ARG A 108 -1.36 -9.33 -1.41
N SER A 109 -0.62 -10.33 -1.86
CA SER A 109 0.34 -10.19 -2.95
C SER A 109 -0.36 -10.19 -4.31
N LEU A 110 0.14 -9.40 -5.26
CA LEU A 110 -0.36 -9.38 -6.65
C LEU A 110 -0.16 -10.75 -7.33
N GLU A 111 0.90 -11.46 -6.99
CA GLU A 111 1.19 -12.80 -7.49
C GLU A 111 0.24 -13.87 -6.95
N SER A 112 -0.54 -13.56 -5.90
CA SER A 112 -1.57 -14.47 -5.37
C SER A 112 -2.78 -14.63 -6.27
N PHE A 113 -2.99 -13.68 -7.19
CA PHE A 113 -4.08 -13.75 -8.14
C PHE A 113 -3.73 -14.65 -9.32
N PRO A 114 -4.63 -15.56 -9.73
CA PRO A 114 -4.37 -16.45 -10.85
C PRO A 114 -4.25 -15.66 -12.15
N ALA A 115 -3.23 -15.99 -12.95
CA ALA A 115 -3.15 -15.51 -14.32
C ALA A 115 -4.29 -16.08 -15.16
N SER A 116 -4.82 -15.29 -16.07
CA SER A 116 -5.85 -15.70 -17.03
C SER A 116 -5.33 -15.62 -18.46
N GLU A 117 -5.94 -16.41 -19.35
CA GLU A 117 -5.75 -16.28 -20.79
C GLU A 117 -6.71 -15.23 -21.37
N ALA A 118 -6.36 -14.70 -22.54
CA ALA A 118 -7.23 -13.75 -23.24
C ALA A 118 -8.62 -14.36 -23.50
N GLN A 119 -9.65 -13.62 -23.11
CA GLN A 119 -11.05 -14.03 -23.26
C GLN A 119 -11.75 -13.24 -24.38
N GLU A 120 -12.73 -13.88 -25.04
CA GLU A 120 -13.55 -13.24 -26.06
C GLU A 120 -14.41 -12.14 -25.42
N ASN A 121 -14.57 -11.01 -26.10
CA ASN A 121 -15.30 -9.82 -25.64
C ASN A 121 -14.74 -9.13 -24.39
N CYS A 122 -13.49 -9.42 -24.02
CA CYS A 122 -12.75 -8.79 -22.94
C CYS A 122 -11.55 -8.01 -23.48
N ARG A 123 -11.02 -7.10 -22.68
CA ARG A 123 -9.71 -6.48 -22.93
C ARG A 123 -8.67 -7.20 -22.06
N PHE A 124 -7.80 -7.96 -22.69
CA PHE A 124 -6.70 -8.67 -22.03
C PHE A 124 -5.46 -7.79 -21.93
N PHE A 125 -4.79 -7.83 -20.79
CA PHE A 125 -3.53 -7.17 -20.51
C PHE A 125 -2.45 -8.20 -20.22
N SER A 126 -1.48 -8.31 -21.13
CA SER A 126 -0.38 -9.28 -21.02
C SER A 126 0.60 -8.95 -19.88
N GLU A 127 0.65 -7.69 -19.45
CA GLU A 127 1.51 -7.18 -18.39
C GLU A 127 1.15 -7.75 -17.03
N THR A 128 -0.14 -8.02 -16.81
CA THR A 128 -0.67 -8.56 -15.55
C THR A 128 -1.37 -9.90 -15.72
N ASN A 129 -1.51 -10.38 -16.97
CA ASN A 129 -2.28 -11.56 -17.34
C ASN A 129 -3.74 -11.50 -16.81
N GLN A 130 -4.36 -10.32 -16.88
CA GLN A 130 -5.73 -10.10 -16.44
C GLN A 130 -6.61 -9.60 -17.58
N ASN A 131 -7.90 -9.91 -17.51
CA ASN A 131 -8.92 -9.43 -18.42
C ASN A 131 -9.80 -8.38 -17.73
N ILE A 132 -10.27 -7.41 -18.50
CA ILE A 132 -11.41 -6.56 -18.10
C ILE A 132 -12.58 -6.94 -19.01
N CYS A 133 -13.74 -7.27 -18.43
CA CYS A 133 -14.91 -7.78 -19.17
C CYS A 133 -16.19 -7.04 -18.78
N GLY A 134 -17.23 -7.17 -19.61
CA GLY A 134 -18.61 -6.79 -19.29
C GLY A 134 -18.77 -5.36 -18.78
N ALA A 135 -19.47 -5.22 -17.66
CA ALA A 135 -19.76 -3.93 -17.05
C ALA A 135 -18.47 -3.18 -16.64
N PHE A 136 -17.47 -3.91 -16.13
CA PHE A 136 -16.17 -3.31 -15.77
C PHE A 136 -15.44 -2.75 -16.99
N LEU A 137 -15.48 -3.44 -18.14
CA LEU A 137 -14.87 -2.92 -19.37
C LEU A 137 -15.60 -1.69 -19.89
N ASN A 138 -16.93 -1.68 -19.79
CA ASN A 138 -17.72 -0.51 -20.18
C ASN A 138 -17.42 0.68 -19.27
N ALA A 139 -17.33 0.47 -17.95
CA ALA A 139 -16.94 1.51 -17.00
C ALA A 139 -15.52 2.01 -17.26
N TRP A 140 -14.56 1.10 -17.43
CA TRP A 140 -13.16 1.44 -17.71
C TRP A 140 -13.00 2.31 -18.97
N ARG A 141 -13.78 2.05 -20.02
CA ARG A 141 -13.81 2.84 -21.26
C ARG A 141 -14.62 4.12 -21.17
N SER A 142 -15.46 4.27 -20.15
CA SER A 142 -16.36 5.42 -20.00
C SER A 142 -15.70 6.60 -19.30
N TYR A 143 -14.66 6.37 -18.50
CA TYR A 143 -13.94 7.37 -17.73
C TYR A 143 -12.47 7.41 -18.16
N ARG A 144 -11.88 8.61 -18.12
CA ARG A 144 -10.51 8.85 -18.55
C ARG A 144 -9.96 10.13 -17.96
N LEU A 145 -8.64 10.30 -18.07
CA LEU A 145 -7.99 11.59 -17.94
C LEU A 145 -7.99 12.31 -19.29
N GLU A 146 -7.95 13.63 -19.26
CA GLU A 146 -7.78 14.46 -20.47
C GLU A 146 -6.28 14.75 -20.63
N LEU A 147 -5.63 14.03 -21.53
CA LEU A 147 -4.17 14.09 -21.69
C LEU A 147 -3.73 14.80 -22.99
N ASP A 148 -4.52 14.75 -24.04
CA ASP A 148 -4.08 15.14 -25.37
C ASP A 148 -4.96 16.20 -26.07
N SER A 149 -6.06 16.60 -25.44
CA SER A 149 -7.06 17.54 -25.98
C SER A 149 -7.71 17.05 -27.29
N GLU A 150 -7.65 15.76 -27.60
CA GLU A 150 -8.30 15.15 -28.73
C GLU A 150 -9.75 14.77 -28.42
N GLU A 151 -10.66 14.98 -29.37
CA GLU A 151 -12.03 14.51 -29.19
C GLU A 151 -12.06 12.98 -29.24
N GLY A 152 -12.48 12.33 -28.17
CA GLY A 152 -12.60 10.88 -28.09
C GLY A 152 -12.03 10.33 -26.80
N LYS A 153 -12.14 9.02 -26.65
CA LYS A 153 -11.66 8.32 -25.46
C LYS A 153 -10.61 7.31 -25.89
N SER A 154 -9.39 7.46 -25.40
CA SER A 154 -8.32 6.53 -25.67
C SER A 154 -8.13 5.55 -24.52
N GLU A 155 -7.66 4.32 -24.84
CA GLU A 155 -7.28 3.35 -23.79
C GLU A 155 -6.07 3.85 -22.97
N ALA A 156 -5.20 4.69 -23.54
CA ALA A 156 -4.08 5.27 -22.81
C ALA A 156 -4.54 6.20 -21.69
N GLU A 157 -5.60 6.96 -21.93
CA GLU A 157 -6.20 7.85 -20.91
C GLU A 157 -6.92 7.07 -19.81
N SER A 158 -7.62 5.98 -20.17
CA SER A 158 -8.21 5.07 -19.18
C SER A 158 -7.13 4.37 -18.33
N LEU A 159 -6.02 3.95 -18.96
CA LEU A 159 -4.85 3.42 -18.23
C LEU A 159 -4.20 4.46 -17.31
N ALA A 160 -4.12 5.71 -17.75
CA ALA A 160 -3.56 6.78 -16.91
C ALA A 160 -4.43 7.02 -15.67
N LEU A 161 -5.76 6.91 -15.80
CA LEU A 161 -6.68 7.08 -14.69
C LEU A 161 -6.68 5.88 -13.72
N PHE A 162 -6.83 4.67 -14.25
CA PHE A 162 -7.08 3.49 -13.42
C PHE A 162 -5.85 2.57 -13.25
N GLY A 163 -4.89 2.65 -14.16
CA GLY A 163 -3.80 1.69 -14.26
C GLY A 163 -4.24 0.36 -14.89
N LEU A 164 -3.34 -0.61 -14.85
CA LEU A 164 -3.59 -1.98 -15.29
C LEU A 164 -4.53 -2.70 -14.33
N PRO A 165 -5.38 -3.64 -14.82
CA PRO A 165 -6.09 -4.55 -13.92
C PRO A 165 -5.06 -5.46 -13.23
N ILE A 166 -5.15 -5.58 -11.90
CA ILE A 166 -4.21 -6.35 -11.08
C ILE A 166 -4.86 -7.55 -10.38
N SER A 167 -6.17 -7.75 -10.58
CA SER A 167 -6.90 -8.92 -10.11
C SER A 167 -7.88 -9.41 -11.17
N PRO A 168 -8.34 -10.68 -11.10
CA PRO A 168 -9.59 -11.07 -11.72
C PRO A 168 -10.77 -10.38 -11.02
N VAL A 169 -11.99 -10.59 -11.53
CA VAL A 169 -13.19 -10.26 -10.75
C VAL A 169 -13.29 -11.23 -9.58
N ILE A 170 -13.45 -10.69 -8.39
CA ILE A 170 -13.56 -11.43 -7.12
C ILE A 170 -14.77 -10.90 -6.33
N THR A 171 -15.24 -11.69 -5.37
CA THR A 171 -16.28 -11.23 -4.43
C THR A 171 -15.64 -10.72 -3.16
N GLU A 172 -16.02 -9.53 -2.73
CA GLU A 172 -15.57 -8.93 -1.47
C GLU A 172 -16.73 -8.40 -0.66
N ASN A 173 -16.60 -8.51 0.67
CA ASN A 173 -17.57 -7.93 1.58
C ASN A 173 -17.20 -6.46 1.87
N ILE A 174 -18.03 -5.55 1.41
CA ILE A 174 -17.88 -4.11 1.63
C ILE A 174 -19.05 -3.65 2.50
N GLU A 175 -18.74 -3.19 3.69
CA GLU A 175 -19.71 -2.69 4.69
C GLU A 175 -20.89 -3.68 4.94
N GLY A 176 -20.60 -4.99 4.93
CA GLY A 176 -21.58 -6.03 5.21
C GLY A 176 -22.34 -6.54 4.00
N THR A 177 -22.05 -6.06 2.80
CA THR A 177 -22.63 -6.52 1.53
C THR A 177 -21.55 -7.09 0.62
N ASP A 178 -21.84 -8.22 0.00
CA ASP A 178 -20.93 -8.87 -0.95
C ASP A 178 -21.11 -8.27 -2.34
N TYR A 179 -20.02 -7.75 -2.91
CA TYR A 179 -19.95 -7.19 -4.26
C TYR A 179 -18.97 -7.94 -5.14
N GLU A 180 -19.25 -8.01 -6.43
CA GLU A 180 -18.22 -8.34 -7.41
C GLU A 180 -17.33 -7.13 -7.62
N VAL A 181 -16.00 -7.30 -7.42
CA VAL A 181 -15.03 -6.23 -7.54
C VAL A 181 -13.87 -6.64 -8.44
N GLN A 182 -13.21 -5.66 -9.05
CA GLN A 182 -11.95 -5.83 -9.75
C GLN A 182 -10.98 -4.73 -9.34
N TYR A 183 -9.77 -5.13 -8.93
CA TYR A 183 -8.71 -4.19 -8.59
C TYR A 183 -7.91 -3.79 -9.84
N PHE A 184 -7.63 -2.51 -9.89
CA PHE A 184 -6.69 -1.87 -10.80
C PHE A 184 -5.54 -1.28 -9.98
N GLU A 185 -4.43 -0.91 -10.61
CA GLU A 185 -3.30 -0.31 -9.86
C GLU A 185 -3.72 0.90 -9.02
N ARG A 186 -4.68 1.71 -9.50
CA ARG A 186 -5.10 2.98 -8.89
C ARG A 186 -6.53 3.01 -8.38
N ALA A 187 -7.33 1.97 -8.66
CA ALA A 187 -8.76 1.94 -8.37
C ALA A 187 -9.26 0.54 -8.01
N ARG A 188 -10.40 0.47 -7.34
CA ARG A 188 -11.24 -0.72 -7.24
C ARG A 188 -12.58 -0.41 -7.89
N PHE A 189 -13.00 -1.25 -8.83
CA PHE A 189 -14.31 -1.18 -9.45
C PHE A 189 -15.25 -2.14 -8.70
N GLU A 190 -16.47 -1.70 -8.46
CA GLU A 190 -17.48 -2.43 -7.67
C GLU A 190 -18.77 -2.48 -8.48
N LEU A 191 -19.31 -3.69 -8.72
CA LEU A 191 -20.59 -3.87 -9.40
C LEU A 191 -21.72 -3.75 -8.40
N HIS A 192 -22.63 -2.78 -8.63
CA HIS A 192 -23.75 -2.43 -7.78
C HIS A 192 -25.10 -2.75 -8.45
N PRO A 193 -25.50 -4.03 -8.51
CA PRO A 193 -26.69 -4.44 -9.21
C PRO A 193 -28.00 -3.91 -8.57
N GLU A 194 -27.97 -3.50 -7.31
CA GLU A 194 -29.07 -2.87 -6.59
C GLU A 194 -29.38 -1.45 -7.11
N ILE A 195 -28.41 -0.79 -7.75
CA ILE A 195 -28.60 0.50 -8.42
C ILE A 195 -29.02 0.29 -9.87
N GLY A 196 -28.40 -0.70 -10.52
CA GLY A 196 -28.70 -1.10 -11.89
C GLY A 196 -27.81 -2.27 -12.32
N PRO A 197 -28.27 -3.14 -13.24
CA PRO A 197 -27.63 -4.42 -13.52
C PRO A 197 -26.16 -4.34 -13.96
N ASP A 198 -25.78 -3.23 -14.56
CA ASP A 198 -24.41 -2.99 -15.07
C ASP A 198 -23.77 -1.75 -14.43
N THR A 199 -24.29 -1.30 -13.28
CA THR A 199 -23.76 -0.11 -12.60
C THR A 199 -22.46 -0.46 -11.89
N VAL A 200 -21.37 0.19 -12.31
CA VAL A 200 -20.06 0.09 -11.66
C VAL A 200 -19.77 1.40 -10.95
N LEU A 201 -19.45 1.32 -9.69
CA LEU A 201 -18.93 2.42 -8.88
C LEU A 201 -17.44 2.24 -8.63
N PHE A 202 -16.77 3.34 -8.28
CA PHE A 202 -15.37 3.32 -7.89
C PHE A 202 -15.28 3.31 -6.37
N GLY A 203 -14.58 2.32 -5.83
CA GLY A 203 -14.36 2.14 -4.40
C GLY A 203 -13.71 3.34 -3.73
N LEU A 204 -13.98 3.52 -2.46
CA LEU A 204 -13.49 4.65 -1.67
C LEU A 204 -12.04 4.43 -1.19
N LEU A 205 -11.16 3.93 -2.08
CA LEU A 205 -9.78 3.54 -1.75
C LEU A 205 -8.97 4.68 -1.12
N GLY A 206 -9.21 5.94 -1.53
CA GLY A 206 -8.53 7.07 -0.91
C GLY A 206 -8.84 7.18 0.57
N ARG A 207 -10.10 6.99 0.96
CA ARG A 207 -10.53 7.00 2.36
C ARG A 207 -10.03 5.77 3.10
N GLU A 208 -10.15 4.58 2.50
CA GLU A 208 -9.76 3.32 3.11
C GLU A 208 -8.26 3.29 3.41
N VAL A 209 -7.42 3.56 2.40
CA VAL A 209 -5.96 3.58 2.54
C VAL A 209 -5.51 4.68 3.49
N TYR A 210 -6.04 5.91 3.35
CA TYR A 210 -5.69 7.01 4.24
C TYR A 210 -6.03 6.68 5.69
N THR A 211 -7.22 6.12 5.94
CA THR A 211 -7.64 5.70 7.27
C THR A 211 -6.71 4.62 7.82
N ALA A 212 -6.38 3.60 7.04
CA ALA A 212 -5.47 2.54 7.47
C ALA A 212 -4.06 3.05 7.80
N LEU A 213 -3.56 4.04 7.04
CA LEU A 213 -2.25 4.63 7.28
C LEU A 213 -2.20 5.61 8.46
N THR A 214 -3.32 6.31 8.74
CA THR A 214 -3.37 7.40 9.72
C THR A 214 -4.07 7.03 11.01
N THR A 215 -4.96 6.03 10.98
CA THR A 215 -5.48 5.46 12.21
C THR A 215 -4.32 4.79 12.89
N PRO A 216 -3.91 5.23 14.10
CA PRO A 216 -3.00 4.43 14.89
C PRO A 216 -3.68 3.06 14.96
N SER A 217 -3.02 1.99 14.48
CA SER A 217 -3.48 0.66 14.83
C SER A 217 -3.83 0.78 16.31
N GLU A 218 -5.13 0.58 16.67
CA GLU A 218 -5.46 0.51 18.09
C GLU A 218 -4.33 -0.29 18.72
N PRO A 219 -3.67 0.22 19.77
CA PRO A 219 -2.72 -0.62 20.48
C PRO A 219 -3.53 -1.88 20.70
N GLU A 220 -3.13 -2.99 20.04
CA GLU A 220 -3.80 -4.28 20.23
C GLU A 220 -4.18 -4.32 21.68
N PRO A 221 -5.47 -4.58 22.03
CA PRO A 221 -5.97 -4.36 23.38
C PRO A 221 -4.84 -4.78 24.27
N LEU A 222 -4.28 -3.82 25.00
CA LEU A 222 -3.11 -4.05 25.83
C LEU A 222 -3.44 -5.36 26.45
N TYR A 223 -2.80 -6.46 25.98
CA TYR A 223 -2.98 -7.75 26.60
C TYR A 223 -2.72 -7.39 28.02
N GLU A 224 -3.80 -7.20 28.80
CA GLU A 224 -3.68 -6.94 30.22
C GLU A 224 -2.83 -8.11 30.65
N GLU A 225 -1.57 -7.81 30.83
CA GLU A 225 -0.59 -8.78 31.28
C GLU A 225 -1.29 -9.46 32.44
N PRO A 226 -1.66 -10.76 32.32
CA PRO A 226 -2.43 -11.40 33.36
C PRO A 226 -1.69 -11.09 34.61
N GLU A 227 -2.33 -10.38 35.54
CA GLU A 227 -1.81 -9.95 36.83
C GLU A 227 -1.16 -11.17 37.45
N TYR A 228 0.21 -11.16 37.45
CA TYR A 228 1.02 -12.25 37.93
C TYR A 228 1.25 -13.43 36.95
N ILE A 229 2.09 -13.23 35.93
CA ILE A 229 2.97 -14.31 35.50
C ILE A 229 4.10 -14.32 36.53
N PRO A 230 4.29 -15.42 37.32
CA PRO A 230 5.49 -15.54 38.11
C PRO A 230 6.68 -15.35 37.17
N GLU A 231 7.59 -14.43 37.52
CA GLU A 231 8.86 -14.31 36.84
C GLU A 231 9.46 -15.71 36.75
N LEU A 232 9.39 -16.30 35.55
CA LEU A 232 10.18 -17.49 35.29
C LEU A 232 11.62 -17.04 35.45
N PRO A 233 12.40 -17.78 36.25
CA PRO A 233 13.77 -17.39 36.57
C PRO A 233 14.52 -17.14 35.25
N PRO A 234 15.33 -16.09 35.15
CA PRO A 234 16.17 -15.88 34.01
C PRO A 234 17.13 -17.06 33.90
N THR A 235 17.18 -17.68 32.74
CA THR A 235 18.04 -18.83 32.42
C THR A 235 17.49 -20.22 32.75
N SER A 236 16.51 -20.69 32.05
CA SER A 236 16.64 -22.05 31.58
C SER A 236 16.96 -21.95 30.08
N PHE A 237 18.13 -22.41 29.69
CA PHE A 237 18.42 -22.76 28.30
C PHE A 237 17.37 -23.78 27.89
N TYR A 238 16.34 -23.34 27.16
CA TYR A 238 15.45 -24.26 26.51
C TYR A 238 16.27 -24.89 25.40
N TYR A 239 16.66 -26.12 25.60
CA TYR A 239 17.14 -26.95 24.49
C TYR A 239 15.94 -27.16 23.57
N CYS A 240 16.16 -27.28 22.27
CA CYS A 240 15.13 -27.68 21.31
C CYS A 240 14.42 -28.99 21.68
N LYS A 241 14.90 -29.65 22.69
CA LYS A 241 14.45 -30.86 23.34
C LYS A 241 13.24 -30.71 24.29
N ASP A 242 13.05 -29.52 24.80
CA ASP A 242 11.98 -29.22 25.73
C ASP A 242 10.74 -28.79 24.93
N ASP A 243 10.13 -29.78 24.25
CA ASP A 243 8.92 -29.57 23.47
C ASP A 243 7.79 -29.09 24.38
N PRO A 244 7.24 -27.87 24.16
CA PRO A 244 6.16 -27.38 25.01
C PRO A 244 4.89 -28.21 24.77
N ASP A 245 4.28 -28.70 25.83
CA ASP A 245 2.93 -29.26 25.78
C ASP A 245 1.99 -28.24 25.10
N ASN A 246 1.56 -28.41 23.88
CA ASN A 246 0.69 -27.57 23.06
C ASN A 246 1.39 -26.70 22.01
N TYR A 247 2.45 -27.18 21.40
CA TYR A 247 3.11 -26.50 20.27
C TYR A 247 2.16 -26.22 19.07
N ASP A 248 1.13 -27.02 18.89
CA ASP A 248 0.07 -26.86 17.88
C ASP A 248 -0.77 -25.59 18.08
N LYS A 249 -0.66 -24.94 19.26
CA LYS A 249 -1.35 -23.70 19.61
C LYS A 249 -0.45 -22.47 19.53
N ALA A 250 0.72 -22.57 18.91
CA ALA A 250 1.54 -21.41 18.64
C ALA A 250 0.73 -20.33 17.90
N PRO A 251 0.84 -19.06 18.29
CA PRO A 251 0.00 -17.99 17.73
C PRO A 251 0.28 -17.71 16.26
N ASN A 252 1.45 -18.12 15.73
CA ASN A 252 1.93 -17.75 14.42
C ASN A 252 1.96 -16.21 14.20
N TYR A 253 2.29 -15.50 15.26
CA TYR A 253 2.31 -14.05 15.35
C TYR A 253 3.34 -13.61 16.42
N PRO A 254 4.10 -12.51 16.26
CA PRO A 254 4.11 -11.59 15.12
C PRO A 254 4.84 -12.12 13.89
N VAL A 255 5.52 -13.26 13.99
CA VAL A 255 6.25 -13.90 12.89
C VAL A 255 5.78 -15.34 12.74
N LYS A 256 5.56 -15.76 11.50
CA LYS A 256 5.14 -17.10 11.14
C LYS A 256 6.26 -17.83 10.41
N ILE A 257 6.43 -19.12 10.67
CA ILE A 257 7.19 -20.03 9.81
C ILE A 257 6.33 -20.30 8.58
N ALA A 258 6.68 -19.69 7.44
CA ALA A 258 5.94 -19.84 6.21
C ALA A 258 6.23 -21.18 5.54
N HIS A 259 7.50 -21.59 5.55
CA HIS A 259 7.99 -22.85 4.95
C HIS A 259 9.36 -23.22 5.50
N ILE A 260 9.71 -24.53 5.44
CA ILE A 260 11.05 -25.02 5.69
C ILE A 260 11.46 -25.91 4.51
N ASP A 261 12.49 -25.49 3.79
CA ASP A 261 13.16 -26.37 2.81
C ASP A 261 14.23 -27.21 3.55
N LYS A 262 13.84 -28.41 3.94
CA LYS A 262 14.70 -29.33 4.69
C LYS A 262 15.94 -29.77 3.90
N ARG A 263 15.89 -29.79 2.57
CA ARG A 263 17.04 -30.21 1.72
C ARG A 263 18.05 -29.09 1.56
N ALA A 264 17.55 -27.85 1.46
CA ALA A 264 18.40 -26.68 1.34
C ALA A 264 18.82 -26.14 2.71
N GLU A 265 18.26 -26.67 3.81
CA GLU A 265 18.47 -26.18 5.17
C GLU A 265 18.10 -24.69 5.29
N ILE A 266 16.94 -24.31 4.72
CA ILE A 266 16.46 -22.93 4.70
C ILE A 266 15.12 -22.84 5.40
N VAL A 267 15.00 -21.90 6.33
CA VAL A 267 13.74 -21.50 7.00
C VAL A 267 13.24 -20.21 6.38
N TYR A 268 11.98 -20.18 6.00
CA TYR A 268 11.30 -19.01 5.48
C TYR A 268 10.41 -18.42 6.57
N LEU A 269 10.73 -17.23 7.04
CA LEU A 269 9.92 -16.50 8.04
C LEU A 269 9.18 -15.36 7.38
N GLN A 270 7.95 -15.15 7.83
CA GLN A 270 7.07 -14.07 7.39
C GLN A 270 6.70 -13.20 8.58
N ASN A 271 6.97 -11.89 8.51
CA ASN A 271 6.42 -10.93 9.43
C ASN A 271 4.91 -10.77 9.14
N MET A 272 4.06 -11.03 10.13
CA MET A 272 2.60 -10.98 10.01
C MET A 272 2.04 -9.63 10.46
N THR A 273 2.90 -8.61 10.62
CA THR A 273 2.53 -7.30 11.13
C THR A 273 2.91 -6.17 10.18
N GLY A 274 2.22 -5.04 10.29
CA GLY A 274 2.59 -3.80 9.62
C GLY A 274 3.75 -3.04 10.26
N ARG A 275 4.53 -3.67 11.17
CA ARG A 275 5.67 -3.06 11.87
C ARG A 275 6.91 -3.92 11.70
N PRO A 276 8.11 -3.31 11.73
CA PRO A 276 9.34 -4.08 11.77
C PRO A 276 9.40 -4.95 13.04
N VAL A 277 9.87 -6.20 12.89
CA VAL A 277 10.11 -7.13 13.99
C VAL A 277 11.60 -7.44 14.09
N ASP A 278 12.20 -7.15 15.24
CA ASP A 278 13.60 -7.48 15.53
C ASP A 278 13.69 -8.95 16.00
N LEU A 279 14.42 -9.76 15.22
CA LEU A 279 14.65 -11.17 15.49
C LEU A 279 15.93 -11.40 16.31
N THR A 280 16.54 -10.37 16.89
CA THR A 280 17.73 -10.53 17.72
C THR A 280 17.42 -11.42 18.92
N GLY A 281 18.19 -12.51 19.06
CA GLY A 281 17.99 -13.49 20.12
C GLY A 281 16.83 -14.49 19.89
N TRP A 282 16.18 -14.44 18.76
CA TRP A 282 15.18 -15.44 18.38
C TRP A 282 15.88 -16.76 18.00
N ARG A 283 15.19 -17.88 18.17
CA ARG A 283 15.71 -19.23 17.99
C ARG A 283 14.75 -20.07 17.19
N MET A 284 15.29 -20.89 16.30
CA MET A 284 14.53 -21.84 15.50
C MET A 284 14.99 -23.26 15.81
N CYS A 285 14.06 -24.14 16.16
CA CYS A 285 14.33 -25.51 16.56
C CYS A 285 13.75 -26.53 15.58
N SER A 286 14.55 -27.58 15.28
CA SER A 286 14.08 -28.85 14.75
C SER A 286 13.79 -29.76 15.94
N TYR A 287 12.57 -30.22 16.09
CA TYR A 287 12.19 -31.02 17.27
C TYR A 287 12.70 -32.46 17.21
N LYS A 288 12.79 -33.02 16.01
CA LYS A 288 13.23 -34.40 15.85
C LYS A 288 14.69 -34.63 16.21
N GLY A 289 15.54 -33.67 15.86
CA GLY A 289 16.98 -33.77 16.08
C GLY A 289 17.45 -33.13 17.37
N ASP A 290 16.57 -32.46 18.13
CA ASP A 290 16.94 -31.60 19.24
C ASP A 290 17.97 -30.55 18.82
N GLN A 291 17.86 -30.03 17.60
CA GLN A 291 18.87 -29.16 16.97
C GLN A 291 18.35 -27.76 16.74
N GLU A 292 19.24 -26.80 16.90
CA GLU A 292 18.94 -25.39 16.62
C GLU A 292 19.40 -25.03 15.21
N HIS A 293 18.49 -24.45 14.41
CA HIS A 293 18.78 -23.85 13.13
C HIS A 293 19.36 -22.45 13.34
N LEU A 294 20.65 -22.30 13.11
CA LEU A 294 21.36 -21.03 13.31
C LEU A 294 21.25 -20.12 12.09
N GLY A 295 21.26 -18.82 12.33
CA GLY A 295 21.19 -17.80 11.30
C GLY A 295 19.94 -16.93 11.36
N ILE A 296 19.02 -17.21 12.31
CA ILE A 296 17.87 -16.34 12.56
C ILE A 296 18.35 -15.05 13.23
N GLY A 297 17.96 -13.89 12.71
CA GLY A 297 18.32 -12.61 13.28
C GLY A 297 18.06 -11.42 12.36
N GLY A 298 18.44 -10.22 12.83
CA GLY A 298 18.18 -8.97 12.11
C GLY A 298 16.73 -8.52 12.21
N VAL A 299 16.33 -7.53 11.42
CA VAL A 299 14.99 -6.94 11.44
C VAL A 299 14.24 -7.38 10.20
N LEU A 300 13.06 -7.99 10.35
CA LEU A 300 12.09 -8.17 9.29
C LEU A 300 11.25 -6.90 9.17
N GLY A 301 11.22 -6.30 7.97
CA GLY A 301 10.34 -5.18 7.66
C GLY A 301 8.86 -5.56 7.77
N PRO A 302 7.96 -4.57 7.71
CA PRO A 302 6.51 -4.82 7.71
C PRO A 302 6.13 -5.79 6.59
N TRP A 303 5.40 -6.85 6.92
CA TRP A 303 4.94 -7.87 5.97
C TRP A 303 6.05 -8.59 5.19
N GLU A 304 7.32 -8.38 5.57
CA GLU A 304 8.47 -8.97 4.88
C GLU A 304 8.54 -10.48 5.11
N GLY A 305 8.72 -11.23 4.00
CA GLY A 305 9.14 -12.62 4.01
C GLY A 305 10.64 -12.71 3.71
N ARG A 306 11.38 -13.52 4.49
CA ARG A 306 12.84 -13.70 4.29
C ARG A 306 13.28 -15.12 4.53
N GLU A 307 14.28 -15.50 3.74
CA GLU A 307 14.98 -16.77 3.86
C GLU A 307 16.09 -16.69 4.90
N PHE A 308 16.20 -17.72 5.72
CA PHE A 308 17.24 -17.87 6.72
C PHE A 308 17.94 -19.23 6.48
N PRO A 309 19.05 -19.28 5.73
CA PRO A 309 19.84 -20.49 5.58
C PRO A 309 20.55 -20.84 6.88
N ASN A 310 20.65 -22.14 7.19
CA ASN A 310 21.44 -22.59 8.32
C ASN A 310 22.93 -22.29 8.11
N ILE A 311 23.54 -21.55 9.02
CA ILE A 311 24.92 -21.09 8.92
C ILE A 311 25.95 -22.08 9.49
N GLN A 312 25.54 -23.16 10.13
CA GLN A 312 26.46 -24.16 10.70
C GLN A 312 26.96 -25.21 9.70
N GLY A 313 26.31 -25.34 8.55
CA GLY A 313 26.70 -26.33 7.52
C GLY A 313 26.41 -27.78 7.89
N GLU A 314 25.69 -28.04 8.98
CA GLU A 314 25.19 -29.35 9.40
C GLU A 314 23.74 -29.53 8.92
N ASN A 315 23.34 -30.81 8.67
CA ASN A 315 21.96 -31.12 8.37
C ASN A 315 21.15 -31.12 9.67
N ILE A 316 20.33 -30.08 9.82
CA ILE A 316 19.44 -29.90 10.99
C ILE A 316 18.11 -30.61 10.72
N TRP A 317 17.57 -30.44 9.50
CA TRP A 317 16.25 -30.93 9.15
C TRP A 317 16.28 -32.33 8.56
N SER A 318 15.46 -33.23 9.12
CA SER A 318 15.38 -34.61 8.63
C SER A 318 14.70 -34.72 7.27
N ASN A 319 15.47 -35.10 6.24
CA ASN A 319 14.95 -35.29 4.88
C ASN A 319 14.12 -36.57 4.69
N ASN A 320 14.23 -37.53 5.61
CA ASN A 320 13.64 -38.86 5.45
C ASN A 320 12.47 -39.15 6.37
N SER A 321 12.07 -38.19 7.18
CA SER A 321 11.02 -38.36 8.16
C SER A 321 10.39 -37.02 8.54
N THR A 322 9.24 -37.06 9.19
CA THR A 322 8.62 -35.88 9.78
C THR A 322 9.57 -35.22 10.76
N ASP A 323 9.75 -33.93 10.62
CA ASP A 323 10.62 -33.11 11.46
C ASP A 323 9.99 -31.74 11.62
N GLU A 324 9.29 -31.58 12.71
CA GLU A 324 8.51 -30.38 13.04
C GLU A 324 9.42 -29.26 13.52
N GLY A 325 8.99 -28.01 13.36
CA GLY A 325 9.79 -26.84 13.70
C GLY A 325 9.08 -25.86 14.64
N GLY A 326 9.83 -25.28 15.56
CA GLY A 326 9.34 -24.25 16.47
C GLY A 326 10.23 -23.00 16.43
N LEU A 327 9.59 -21.83 16.28
CA LEU A 327 10.24 -20.53 16.35
C LEU A 327 9.95 -19.89 17.72
N TYR A 328 10.99 -19.53 18.43
CA TYR A 328 10.93 -18.92 19.76
C TYR A 328 11.46 -17.50 19.73
N ASN A 329 10.81 -16.58 20.44
CA ASN A 329 11.31 -15.22 20.62
C ASN A 329 12.49 -15.16 21.61
N ALA A 330 13.07 -13.97 21.79
CA ALA A 330 14.22 -13.75 22.69
C ALA A 330 13.92 -14.09 24.17
N ASN A 331 12.63 -14.14 24.55
CA ASN A 331 12.20 -14.52 25.89
C ASN A 331 11.96 -16.04 26.04
N GLY A 332 12.19 -16.82 24.97
CA GLY A 332 11.98 -18.27 24.96
C GLY A 332 10.52 -18.68 24.82
N GLN A 333 9.64 -17.79 24.40
CA GLN A 333 8.22 -18.09 24.15
C GLN A 333 8.05 -18.62 22.72
N LEU A 334 7.28 -19.69 22.55
CA LEU A 334 6.94 -20.25 21.24
C LEU A 334 6.03 -19.28 20.49
N VAL A 335 6.52 -18.81 19.33
CA VAL A 335 5.84 -17.83 18.48
C VAL A 335 5.16 -18.49 17.30
N SER A 336 5.82 -19.46 16.68
CA SER A 336 5.28 -20.15 15.50
C SER A 336 5.68 -21.62 15.50
N TYR A 337 4.79 -22.45 14.98
CA TYR A 337 4.98 -23.89 14.83
C TYR A 337 4.77 -24.31 13.37
N TRP A 338 5.63 -25.18 12.89
CA TRP A 338 5.56 -25.76 11.55
C TRP A 338 5.39 -27.29 11.63
N PRO A 339 4.23 -27.83 11.18
CA PRO A 339 3.86 -29.24 11.39
C PRO A 339 4.51 -30.21 10.41
N ASP A 340 5.46 -29.79 9.58
CA ASP A 340 6.08 -30.59 8.50
C ASP A 340 5.03 -31.28 7.61
N PRO A 341 4.42 -30.60 6.67
CA PRO A 341 3.49 -31.21 5.74
C PRO A 341 4.22 -32.28 4.91
N LYS A 342 3.69 -33.50 4.94
CA LYS A 342 4.24 -34.68 4.24
C LYS A 342 4.13 -34.56 2.73
#